data_82b2319cee613b50aae284503e0728d2
#
_entry.id   82b2319cee613b50aae284503e0728d2
#
_cell.length_a   1.000
_cell.length_b   1.000
_cell.length_c   1.000
_cell.angle_alpha   90.00
_cell.angle_beta   90.00
_cell.angle_gamma   90.00
#
_symmetry.space_group_name_H-M   'P 1'
#
loop_
_entity.id
_entity.type
_entity.pdbx_description
1 polymer ?
#
loop_
_entity_poly.entity_id
_entity_poly.type
_entity_poly.pdbx_seq_one_letter_code
_entity_poly.pdbx_strand_id
1 'polypeptide(L)'
;FVERNDIKFIRNQITLIKKTLLNDTSVLLFPEGTSSDGTSVLKFKSSLFSIVDYNELKECHIQPISISYNKLDGLPLDKFYKPYLAWFGGMDLFSHVWKFLGLGASEVNVHFHKAKKFSSFLNRKDACSFCYEKIAEQVSEDCHSFEINNKLKLYYFKFL
;
A
#
# COMPACT_ATOMS: atom_id res chain seq x y z
N PHE A 1 -15.63 -5.67 -13.18
CA PHE A 1 -14.35 -5.24 -13.77
C PHE A 1 -14.57 -3.87 -14.37
N VAL A 2 -13.95 -2.84 -13.81
CA VAL A 2 -14.13 -1.46 -14.25
C VAL A 2 -13.00 -1.13 -15.21
N GLU A 3 -13.33 -0.59 -16.40
CA GLU A 3 -12.34 -0.04 -17.31
C GLU A 3 -11.58 1.11 -16.62
N ARG A 4 -10.30 0.85 -16.31
CA ARG A 4 -9.45 1.66 -15.40
C ARG A 4 -8.99 3.00 -16.00
N ASN A 5 -9.40 3.36 -17.23
CA ASN A 5 -8.91 4.53 -17.97
C ASN A 5 -9.97 5.57 -18.31
N ASP A 6 -11.21 5.44 -17.84
CA ASP A 6 -12.24 6.43 -18.12
C ASP A 6 -12.10 7.64 -17.17
N ILE A 7 -11.80 8.81 -17.75
CA ILE A 7 -11.70 10.10 -17.04
C ILE A 7 -13.01 10.44 -16.32
N LYS A 8 -14.16 10.07 -16.88
CA LYS A 8 -15.48 10.27 -16.26
C LYS A 8 -15.61 9.43 -14.99
N PHE A 9 -15.10 8.21 -15.01
CA PHE A 9 -15.11 7.32 -13.85
C PHE A 9 -14.27 7.89 -12.70
N ILE A 10 -13.07 8.39 -12.97
CA ILE A 10 -12.20 9.02 -11.98
C ILE A 10 -12.88 10.26 -11.36
N ARG A 11 -13.51 11.09 -12.18
CA ARG A 11 -14.25 12.27 -11.68
C ARG A 11 -15.40 11.88 -10.75
N ASN A 12 -16.16 10.86 -11.11
CA ASN A 12 -17.26 10.36 -10.28
C ASN A 12 -16.75 9.82 -8.94
N GLN A 13 -15.63 9.10 -8.94
CA GLN A 13 -14.99 8.62 -7.69
C GLN A 13 -14.56 9.79 -6.80
N ILE A 14 -13.91 10.82 -7.36
CA ILE A 14 -13.47 11.99 -6.60
C ILE A 14 -14.68 12.72 -6.00
N THR A 15 -15.76 12.86 -6.75
CA THR A 15 -17.00 13.47 -6.25
C THR A 15 -17.60 12.67 -5.09
N LEU A 16 -17.59 11.33 -5.20
CA LEU A 16 -18.06 10.46 -4.13
C LEU A 16 -17.16 10.58 -2.89
N ILE A 17 -15.84 10.53 -3.05
CA ILE A 17 -14.88 10.72 -1.95
C ILE A 17 -15.10 12.07 -1.26
N LYS A 18 -15.24 13.16 -2.04
CA LYS A 18 -15.53 14.50 -1.50
C LYS A 18 -16.79 14.48 -0.63
N LYS A 19 -17.90 13.93 -1.16
CA LYS A 19 -19.17 13.84 -0.42
C LYS A 19 -19.02 13.03 0.87
N THR A 20 -18.28 11.93 0.84
CA THR A 20 -18.06 11.07 2.00
C THR A 20 -17.25 11.80 3.08
N LEU A 21 -16.18 12.52 2.70
CA LEU A 21 -15.37 13.31 3.63
C LEU A 21 -16.14 14.48 4.24
N LEU A 22 -17.00 15.15 3.47
CA LEU A 22 -17.87 16.24 4.00
C LEU A 22 -18.90 15.74 5.01
N ASN A 23 -19.20 14.43 5.01
CA ASN A 23 -20.07 13.79 6.00
C ASN A 23 -19.29 13.20 7.19
N ASP A 24 -18.06 13.68 7.46
CA ASP A 24 -17.17 13.22 8.54
C ASP A 24 -16.88 11.70 8.49
N THR A 25 -16.97 11.10 7.32
CA THR A 25 -16.69 9.67 7.12
C THR A 25 -15.31 9.48 6.52
N SER A 26 -14.50 8.62 7.14
CA SER A 26 -13.16 8.29 6.63
C SER A 26 -13.23 7.46 5.35
N VAL A 27 -12.26 7.68 4.46
CA VAL A 27 -12.12 6.97 3.18
C VAL A 27 -10.78 6.26 3.13
N LEU A 28 -10.78 4.95 2.86
CA LEU A 28 -9.58 4.19 2.54
C LEU A 28 -9.36 4.21 1.02
N LEU A 29 -8.15 4.64 0.61
CA LEU A 29 -7.78 4.78 -0.79
C LEU A 29 -6.56 3.90 -1.12
N PHE A 30 -6.63 3.13 -2.21
CA PHE A 30 -5.52 2.38 -2.77
C PHE A 30 -5.02 3.07 -4.06
N PRO A 31 -4.03 3.98 -3.96
CA PRO A 31 -3.69 4.88 -5.05
C PRO A 31 -2.89 4.23 -6.19
N GLU A 32 -2.41 3.02 -6.03
CA GLU A 32 -1.78 2.23 -7.09
C GLU A 32 -2.80 1.88 -8.20
N GLY A 33 -4.07 1.73 -7.83
CA GLY A 33 -5.16 1.39 -8.74
C GLY A 33 -5.09 -0.03 -9.31
N THR A 34 -4.14 -0.84 -8.85
CA THR A 34 -4.00 -2.28 -9.13
C THR A 34 -3.23 -2.93 -7.98
N SER A 35 -3.27 -4.25 -7.90
CA SER A 35 -2.45 -5.00 -6.95
C SER A 35 -1.04 -5.22 -7.52
N SER A 36 -0.02 -5.19 -6.66
CA SER A 36 1.36 -5.55 -6.95
C SER A 36 1.66 -6.98 -6.49
N ASP A 37 2.85 -7.46 -6.84
CA ASP A 37 3.38 -8.74 -6.38
C ASP A 37 3.85 -8.72 -4.91
N GLY A 38 3.69 -7.60 -4.21
CA GLY A 38 4.07 -7.42 -2.82
C GLY A 38 5.57 -7.17 -2.59
N THR A 39 6.39 -7.08 -3.63
CA THR A 39 7.84 -6.83 -3.51
C THR A 39 8.18 -5.36 -3.46
N SER A 40 7.35 -4.52 -4.06
CA SER A 40 7.55 -3.07 -4.15
C SER A 40 6.22 -2.33 -4.30
N VAL A 41 6.24 -1.04 -3.97
CA VAL A 41 5.09 -0.14 -4.14
C VAL A 41 5.05 0.36 -5.58
N LEU A 42 3.89 0.22 -6.24
CA LEU A 42 3.68 0.74 -7.58
C LEU A 42 3.47 2.25 -7.55
N LYS A 43 3.73 2.89 -8.69
CA LYS A 43 3.56 4.35 -8.83
C LYS A 43 2.11 4.77 -8.60
N PHE A 44 1.91 5.76 -7.72
CA PHE A 44 0.59 6.27 -7.38
C PHE A 44 -0.02 7.12 -8.50
N LYS A 45 -1.34 7.03 -8.64
CA LYS A 45 -2.11 7.87 -9.57
C LYS A 45 -2.44 9.20 -8.91
N SER A 46 -1.69 10.26 -9.26
CA SER A 46 -1.88 11.59 -8.68
C SER A 46 -3.28 12.19 -8.90
N SER A 47 -4.04 11.71 -9.88
CA SER A 47 -5.43 12.13 -10.10
C SER A 47 -6.34 11.80 -8.92
N LEU A 48 -6.07 10.73 -8.18
CA LEU A 48 -6.84 10.35 -6.99
C LEU A 48 -6.62 11.29 -5.80
N PHE A 49 -5.52 12.04 -5.82
CA PHE A 49 -5.19 13.05 -4.79
C PHE A 49 -5.77 14.44 -5.08
N SER A 50 -6.53 14.61 -6.18
CA SER A 50 -7.14 15.92 -6.50
C SER A 50 -8.15 16.40 -5.45
N ILE A 51 -8.56 15.53 -4.53
CA ILE A 51 -9.37 15.91 -3.36
C ILE A 51 -8.70 16.95 -2.45
N VAL A 52 -7.36 16.99 -2.41
CA VAL A 52 -6.64 17.99 -1.59
C VAL A 52 -6.73 19.41 -2.14
N ASP A 53 -7.11 19.55 -3.39
CA ASP A 53 -7.24 20.87 -4.05
C ASP A 53 -8.57 21.59 -3.69
N TYR A 54 -9.52 20.86 -3.07
CA TYR A 54 -10.82 21.45 -2.69
C TYR A 54 -10.72 22.25 -1.38
N ASN A 55 -11.14 23.51 -1.41
CA ASN A 55 -11.07 24.42 -0.26
C ASN A 55 -11.89 23.92 0.94
N GLU A 56 -13.03 23.27 0.70
CA GLU A 56 -13.92 22.76 1.73
C GLU A 56 -13.31 21.60 2.54
N LEU A 57 -12.26 20.96 2.00
CA LEU A 57 -11.60 19.80 2.62
C LEU A 57 -10.24 20.14 3.23
N LYS A 58 -9.86 21.42 3.33
CA LYS A 58 -8.52 21.85 3.82
C LYS A 58 -8.20 21.39 5.24
N GLU A 59 -9.20 21.21 6.08
CA GLU A 59 -9.04 20.69 7.45
C GLU A 59 -8.98 19.15 7.52
N CYS A 60 -9.34 18.45 6.46
CA CYS A 60 -9.19 17.00 6.38
C CYS A 60 -7.72 16.59 6.45
N HIS A 61 -7.48 15.36 6.87
CA HIS A 61 -6.15 14.80 6.99
C HIS A 61 -5.97 13.63 6.02
N ILE A 62 -4.74 13.46 5.53
CA ILE A 62 -4.30 12.27 4.83
C ILE A 62 -3.28 11.54 5.71
N GLN A 63 -3.47 10.25 5.89
CA GLN A 63 -2.56 9.39 6.64
C GLN A 63 -2.08 8.25 5.74
N PRO A 64 -0.80 8.21 5.36
CA PRO A 64 -0.26 7.07 4.65
C PRO A 64 -0.26 5.82 5.54
N ILE A 65 -0.56 4.66 4.96
CA ILE A 65 -0.53 3.37 5.64
C ILE A 65 0.26 2.41 4.76
N SER A 66 1.32 1.83 5.33
CA SER A 66 2.11 0.80 4.66
C SER A 66 1.67 -0.59 5.12
N ILE A 67 1.58 -1.52 4.18
CA ILE A 67 1.23 -2.91 4.45
C ILE A 67 2.32 -3.78 3.82
N SER A 68 2.94 -4.65 4.62
CA SER A 68 3.96 -5.59 4.16
C SER A 68 3.77 -6.98 4.77
N TYR A 69 3.96 -8.02 3.95
CA TYR A 69 3.97 -9.41 4.40
C TYR A 69 5.38 -9.77 4.86
N ASN A 70 5.53 -10.16 6.13
CA ASN A 70 6.85 -10.34 6.74
C ASN A 70 7.19 -11.78 7.07
N LYS A 71 6.21 -12.59 7.49
CA LYS A 71 6.46 -13.99 7.84
C LYS A 71 5.38 -14.93 7.33
N LEU A 72 5.77 -16.20 7.13
CA LEU A 72 4.90 -17.32 6.87
C LEU A 72 5.28 -18.45 7.84
N ASP A 73 4.33 -18.96 8.62
CA ASP A 73 4.54 -19.96 9.68
C ASP A 73 5.68 -19.61 10.64
N GLY A 74 5.78 -18.33 11.00
CA GLY A 74 6.81 -17.79 11.90
C GLY A 74 8.19 -17.64 11.23
N LEU A 75 8.37 -18.10 10.00
CA LEU A 75 9.59 -17.93 9.21
C LEU A 75 9.52 -16.62 8.42
N PRO A 76 10.61 -15.86 8.41
CA PRO A 76 10.70 -14.64 7.64
C PRO A 76 10.49 -14.90 6.13
N LEU A 77 9.71 -14.02 5.48
CA LEU A 77 9.32 -14.16 4.09
C LEU A 77 10.29 -13.41 3.18
N ASP A 78 11.08 -14.16 2.39
CA ASP A 78 11.93 -13.58 1.35
C ASP A 78 11.08 -12.97 0.23
N LYS A 79 11.63 -11.96 -0.46
CA LYS A 79 11.00 -11.29 -1.60
C LYS A 79 10.54 -12.24 -2.70
N PHE A 80 11.22 -13.37 -2.89
CA PHE A 80 10.85 -14.38 -3.89
C PHE A 80 9.55 -15.11 -3.56
N TYR A 81 9.16 -15.14 -2.29
CA TYR A 81 7.94 -15.82 -1.83
C TYR A 81 6.75 -14.86 -1.66
N LYS A 82 6.96 -13.53 -1.64
CA LYS A 82 5.87 -12.55 -1.52
C LYS A 82 4.80 -12.68 -2.61
N PRO A 83 5.14 -12.95 -3.89
CA PRO A 83 4.14 -13.15 -4.93
C PRO A 83 3.16 -14.31 -4.69
N TYR A 84 3.51 -15.28 -3.85
CA TYR A 84 2.59 -16.37 -3.47
C TYR A 84 1.47 -15.90 -2.54
N LEU A 85 1.71 -14.84 -1.77
CA LEU A 85 0.72 -14.22 -0.88
C LEU A 85 -0.09 -13.14 -1.59
N ALA A 86 0.47 -12.52 -2.63
CA ALA A 86 -0.15 -11.42 -3.34
C ALA A 86 -1.04 -11.92 -4.49
N TRP A 87 -2.23 -11.34 -4.62
CA TRP A 87 -3.07 -11.52 -5.80
C TRP A 87 -2.86 -10.35 -6.76
N PHE A 88 -2.27 -10.60 -7.93
CA PHE A 88 -1.93 -9.55 -8.88
C PHE A 88 -2.01 -10.03 -10.34
N GLY A 89 -1.98 -9.07 -11.28
CA GLY A 89 -2.02 -9.37 -12.71
C GLY A 89 -3.33 -10.03 -13.15
N GLY A 90 -3.22 -11.04 -14.01
CA GLY A 90 -4.34 -11.82 -14.54
C GLY A 90 -4.66 -13.11 -13.78
N MET A 91 -4.20 -13.24 -12.53
CA MET A 91 -4.45 -14.45 -11.73
C MET A 91 -5.94 -14.65 -11.49
N ASP A 92 -6.41 -15.90 -11.62
CA ASP A 92 -7.75 -16.27 -11.21
C ASP A 92 -7.88 -16.16 -9.68
N LEU A 93 -8.84 -15.36 -9.22
CA LEU A 93 -9.02 -15.07 -7.80
C LEU A 93 -9.35 -16.32 -7.00
N PHE A 94 -10.23 -17.18 -7.50
CA PHE A 94 -10.67 -18.36 -6.76
C PHE A 94 -9.51 -19.35 -6.55
N SER A 95 -8.76 -19.64 -7.60
CA SER A 95 -7.58 -20.52 -7.53
C SER A 95 -6.51 -19.94 -6.61
N HIS A 96 -6.32 -18.61 -6.60
CA HIS A 96 -5.37 -17.95 -5.72
C HIS A 96 -5.81 -18.05 -4.25
N VAL A 97 -7.06 -17.71 -3.94
CA VAL A 97 -7.61 -17.81 -2.56
C VAL A 97 -7.48 -19.24 -2.03
N TRP A 98 -7.79 -20.25 -2.87
CA TRP A 98 -7.66 -21.65 -2.47
C TRP A 98 -6.23 -22.02 -2.09
N LYS A 99 -5.26 -21.58 -2.89
CA LYS A 99 -3.82 -21.78 -2.58
C LYS A 99 -3.41 -21.02 -1.31
N PHE A 100 -3.85 -19.75 -1.18
CA PHE A 100 -3.56 -18.91 -0.03
C PHE A 100 -4.04 -19.55 1.29
N LEU A 101 -5.23 -20.13 1.31
CA LEU A 101 -5.77 -20.81 2.49
C LEU A 101 -4.94 -22.03 2.90
N GLY A 102 -4.15 -22.61 1.98
CA GLY A 102 -3.24 -23.72 2.27
C GLY A 102 -1.84 -23.31 2.72
N LEU A 103 -1.52 -22.00 2.74
CA LEU A 103 -0.16 -21.52 3.05
C LEU A 103 0.16 -21.45 4.55
N GLY A 104 -0.79 -21.70 5.45
CA GLY A 104 -0.57 -21.57 6.89
C GLY A 104 -0.71 -20.15 7.43
N ALA A 105 -0.03 -19.82 8.54
CA ALA A 105 -0.16 -18.54 9.24
C ALA A 105 0.76 -17.46 8.63
N SER A 106 0.17 -16.39 8.09
CA SER A 106 0.94 -15.24 7.58
C SER A 106 0.92 -14.08 8.58
N GLU A 107 2.09 -13.43 8.77
CA GLU A 107 2.24 -12.21 9.57
C GLU A 107 2.35 -11.01 8.64
N VAL A 108 1.50 -10.01 8.91
CA VAL A 108 1.42 -8.77 8.12
C VAL A 108 1.74 -7.59 9.03
N ASN A 109 2.68 -6.74 8.62
CA ASN A 109 2.95 -5.47 9.29
C ASN A 109 2.09 -4.37 8.66
N VAL A 110 1.44 -3.60 9.53
CA VAL A 110 0.67 -2.41 9.12
C VAL A 110 1.22 -1.21 9.86
N HIS A 111 1.83 -0.27 9.13
CA HIS A 111 2.40 0.95 9.69
C HIS A 111 1.52 2.16 9.38
N PHE A 112 1.08 2.85 10.43
CA PHE A 112 0.35 4.11 10.33
C PHE A 112 1.34 5.27 10.43
N HIS A 113 1.60 5.94 9.31
CA HIS A 113 2.50 7.11 9.27
C HIS A 113 1.82 8.35 9.83
N LYS A 114 2.61 9.40 10.10
CA LYS A 114 2.08 10.66 10.61
C LYS A 114 1.11 11.29 9.61
N ALA A 115 -0.09 11.57 10.07
CA ALA A 115 -1.11 12.27 9.29
C ALA A 115 -0.70 13.72 9.01
N LYS A 116 -1.09 14.24 7.85
CA LYS A 116 -0.93 15.65 7.47
C LYS A 116 -2.26 16.25 6.99
N LYS A 117 -2.49 17.53 7.30
CA LYS A 117 -3.66 18.25 6.79
C LYS A 117 -3.58 18.46 5.29
N PHE A 118 -4.72 18.47 4.60
CA PHE A 118 -4.76 18.80 3.17
C PHE A 118 -4.21 20.20 2.87
N SER A 119 -4.45 21.16 3.79
CA SER A 119 -3.91 22.53 3.69
C SER A 119 -2.38 22.61 3.69
N SER A 120 -1.67 21.57 4.14
CA SER A 120 -0.20 21.54 4.16
C SER A 120 0.45 21.18 2.83
N PHE A 121 -0.34 20.77 1.84
CA PHE A 121 0.15 20.40 0.51
C PHE A 121 -0.06 21.53 -0.49
N LEU A 122 0.93 21.75 -1.36
CA LEU A 122 0.85 22.76 -2.42
C LEU A 122 -0.17 22.37 -3.49
N ASN A 123 -0.24 21.11 -3.82
CA ASN A 123 -1.14 20.56 -4.82
C ASN A 123 -1.24 19.02 -4.70
N ARG A 124 -2.11 18.42 -5.53
CA ARG A 124 -2.31 16.96 -5.58
C ARG A 124 -1.04 16.13 -5.82
N LYS A 125 -0.05 16.67 -6.58
CA LYS A 125 1.19 15.94 -6.88
C LYS A 125 2.08 15.90 -5.64
N ASP A 126 2.14 16.97 -4.87
CA ASP A 126 2.87 17.06 -3.62
C ASP A 126 2.31 16.06 -2.59
N ALA A 127 0.99 16.01 -2.41
CA ALA A 127 0.33 15.03 -1.56
C ALA A 127 0.60 13.57 -2.02
N CYS A 128 0.56 13.34 -3.32
CA CYS A 128 0.85 12.05 -3.93
C CYS A 128 2.29 11.60 -3.65
N SER A 129 3.28 12.48 -3.88
CA SER A 129 4.71 12.20 -3.63
C SER A 129 4.95 11.93 -2.16
N PHE A 130 4.41 12.76 -1.26
CA PHE A 130 4.53 12.55 0.18
C PHE A 130 4.02 11.15 0.61
N CYS A 131 2.83 10.76 0.16
CA CYS A 131 2.28 9.45 0.50
C CYS A 131 3.10 8.30 -0.09
N TYR A 132 3.53 8.44 -1.35
CA TYR A 132 4.34 7.43 -2.03
C TYR A 132 5.69 7.23 -1.32
N GLU A 133 6.41 8.31 -1.03
CA GLU A 133 7.73 8.27 -0.39
C GLU A 133 7.65 7.58 0.99
N LYS A 134 6.67 7.96 1.82
CA LYS A 134 6.52 7.36 3.16
C LYS A 134 6.18 5.88 3.12
N ILE A 135 5.32 5.47 2.19
CA ILE A 135 4.93 4.06 2.04
C ILE A 135 6.07 3.25 1.42
N ALA A 136 6.73 3.77 0.37
CA ALA A 136 7.82 3.07 -0.31
C ALA A 136 9.05 2.92 0.59
N GLU A 137 9.41 3.94 1.36
CA GLU A 137 10.48 3.92 2.36
C GLU A 137 10.24 2.78 3.36
N GLN A 138 9.05 2.72 3.99
CA GLN A 138 8.73 1.70 4.99
C GLN A 138 8.68 0.29 4.41
N VAL A 139 8.06 0.11 3.24
CA VAL A 139 8.02 -1.22 2.58
C VAL A 139 9.43 -1.69 2.21
N SER A 140 10.31 -0.75 1.80
CA SER A 140 11.72 -1.05 1.52
C SER A 140 12.47 -1.44 2.80
N GLU A 141 12.28 -0.72 3.90
CA GLU A 141 12.89 -1.04 5.20
C GLU A 141 12.45 -2.42 5.70
N ASP A 142 11.17 -2.73 5.63
CA ASP A 142 10.61 -4.03 6.02
C ASP A 142 11.22 -5.17 5.18
N CYS A 143 11.54 -4.93 3.91
CA CYS A 143 12.21 -5.90 3.05
C CYS A 143 13.69 -6.08 3.40
N HIS A 144 14.41 -4.99 3.70
CA HIS A 144 15.86 -5.02 3.97
C HIS A 144 16.20 -5.48 5.39
N SER A 145 15.38 -5.16 6.38
CA SER A 145 15.60 -5.62 7.76
C SER A 145 15.64 -7.14 7.86
N PHE A 146 14.99 -7.81 6.93
CA PHE A 146 15.00 -9.25 6.81
C PHE A 146 16.33 -9.80 6.23
N GLU A 147 16.89 -9.17 5.20
CA GLU A 147 18.18 -9.60 4.60
C GLU A 147 19.33 -9.48 5.61
N ILE A 148 19.33 -8.43 6.44
CA ILE A 148 20.35 -8.22 7.49
C ILE A 148 20.26 -9.30 8.56
N ASN A 149 19.07 -9.62 9.05
CA ASN A 149 18.88 -10.66 10.08
C ASN A 149 19.24 -12.07 9.56
N ASN A 150 19.02 -12.37 8.30
CA ASN A 150 19.43 -13.64 7.70
C ASN A 150 20.95 -13.75 7.51
N LYS A 151 21.62 -12.67 7.10
CA LYS A 151 23.09 -12.65 7.01
C LYS A 151 23.73 -12.89 8.39
N LEU A 152 23.20 -12.28 9.43
CA LEU A 152 23.68 -12.50 10.81
C LEU A 152 23.44 -13.94 11.28
N LYS A 153 22.30 -14.56 10.98
CA LYS A 153 22.04 -15.98 11.30
C LYS A 153 22.97 -16.94 10.58
N LEU A 154 23.30 -16.69 9.33
CA LEU A 154 24.27 -17.51 8.56
C LEU A 154 25.68 -17.44 9.14
N TYR A 155 26.07 -16.31 9.73
CA TYR A 155 27.37 -16.18 10.43
C TYR A 155 27.42 -16.98 11.73
N TYR A 156 26.32 -17.04 12.49
CA TYR A 156 26.26 -17.83 13.73
C TYR A 156 26.29 -19.35 13.50
N PHE A 157 25.79 -19.84 12.37
CA PHE A 157 25.86 -21.28 12.02
C PHE A 157 27.21 -21.73 11.46
N LYS A 158 28.10 -20.82 11.08
CA LYS A 158 29.45 -21.14 10.59
C LYS A 158 30.51 -21.27 11.70
N PHE A 159 30.16 -20.95 12.93
CA PHE A 159 31.07 -20.99 14.09
C PHE A 159 30.69 -22.03 15.15
N LEU A 160 29.73 -22.90 14.88
CA LEU A 160 29.43 -24.11 15.67
C LEU A 160 29.81 -25.35 14.87
#